data_8fc954bea2275c2fbc1b5c5e19e92134
#
_entry.id   8fc954bea2275c2fbc1b5c5e19e92134
#
_cell.length_a   1.000
_cell.length_b   1.000
_cell.length_c   1.000
_cell.angle_alpha   90.00
_cell.angle_beta   90.00
_cell.angle_gamma   90.00
#
_symmetry.space_group_name_H-M   'P 1'
#
loop_
_entity.id
_entity.type
_entity.pdbx_description
1 polymer ?
#
loop_
_entity_poly.entity_id
_entity_poly.type
_entity_poly.pdbx_seq_one_letter_code
_entity_poly.pdbx_strand_id
1 'polypeptide(L)' 'MSCIYRIKENMHTYTDTEKRIAEYILENKDEVVNFSSQHFAKEINSSAAAIVRFSKKIGYNGFTHLKVEPCSRSQ' A
#
# COMPACT_ATOMS: atom_id res chain seq x y z
N MET A 1 3.37 11.31 -6.28
CA MET A 1 2.65 10.11 -6.68
C MET A 1 1.34 10.00 -5.93
N SER A 2 0.31 9.62 -6.64
CA SER A 2 -1.03 9.62 -6.07
C SER A 2 -1.18 8.73 -4.84
N CYS A 3 -0.62 7.52 -4.88
CA CYS A 3 -0.80 6.64 -3.73
C CYS A 3 -0.04 7.13 -2.52
N ILE A 4 1.10 7.76 -2.72
CA ILE A 4 1.86 8.32 -1.61
C ILE A 4 1.04 9.41 -0.92
N TYR A 5 0.45 10.28 -1.71
CA TYR A 5 -0.37 11.34 -1.17
C TYR A 5 -1.58 10.79 -0.40
N ARG A 6 -2.26 9.81 -1.01
CA ARG A 6 -3.43 9.21 -0.38
C ARG A 6 -3.06 8.50 0.91
N ILE A 7 -1.92 7.82 0.92
CA ILE A 7 -1.46 7.14 2.12
C ILE A 7 -1.22 8.16 3.24
N LYS A 8 -0.54 9.24 2.93
CA LYS A 8 -0.23 10.25 3.94
C LYS A 8 -1.48 10.96 4.44
N GLU A 9 -2.44 11.17 3.54
CA GLU A 9 -3.67 11.86 3.89
C GLU A 9 -4.47 11.11 4.95
N ASN A 10 -4.38 9.79 4.94
CA ASN A 10 -5.18 8.96 5.83
C ASN A 10 -4.41 8.38 7.00
N MET A 11 -3.19 8.86 7.22
CA MET A 11 -2.32 8.28 8.26
C MET A 11 -2.96 8.25 9.63
N HIS A 12 -3.73 9.26 9.94
CA HIS A 12 -4.33 9.38 11.28
C HIS A 12 -5.46 8.38 11.51
N THR A 13 -5.93 7.71 10.46
CA THR A 13 -7.05 6.77 10.59
C THR A 13 -6.59 5.32 10.60
N TYR A 14 -5.30 5.07 10.52
CA TYR A 14 -4.80 3.71 10.37
C TYR A 14 -4.67 2.98 11.69
N THR A 15 -4.95 1.69 11.65
CA THR A 15 -4.62 0.79 12.76
C THR A 15 -3.10 0.56 12.75
N ASP A 16 -2.61 -0.14 13.77
CA ASP A 16 -1.18 -0.44 13.84
C ASP A 16 -0.71 -1.21 12.61
N THR A 17 -1.49 -2.20 12.18
CA THR A 17 -1.14 -2.96 10.99
C THR A 17 -1.13 -2.08 9.75
N GLU A 18 -2.13 -1.24 9.63
CA GLU A 18 -2.22 -0.35 8.47
C GLU A 18 -1.07 0.65 8.45
N LYS A 19 -0.65 1.11 9.62
CA LYS A 19 0.51 2.01 9.69
C LYS A 19 1.77 1.32 9.19
N ARG A 20 1.96 0.05 9.55
CA ARG A 20 3.11 -0.70 9.07
C ARG A 20 3.11 -0.79 7.56
N ILE A 21 1.93 -1.10 6.99
CA ILE A 21 1.80 -1.19 5.54
C ILE A 21 2.16 0.15 4.92
N ALA A 22 1.58 1.22 5.45
CA ALA A 22 1.80 2.55 4.91
C ALA A 22 3.27 2.95 4.98
N GLU A 23 3.90 2.74 6.12
CA GLU A 23 5.29 3.13 6.30
C GLU A 23 6.21 2.35 5.39
N TYR A 24 5.94 1.06 5.22
CA TYR A 24 6.77 0.24 4.34
C TYR A 24 6.67 0.75 2.90
N ILE A 25 5.48 1.06 2.46
CA ILE A 25 5.29 1.57 1.11
C ILE A 25 6.03 2.89 0.93
N LEU A 26 5.91 3.79 1.89
CA LEU A 26 6.55 5.09 1.78
C LEU A 26 8.06 4.99 1.74
N GLU A 27 8.64 4.03 2.46
CA GLU A 27 10.08 3.90 2.54
C GLU A 27 10.67 3.03 1.44
N ASN A 28 9.88 2.10 0.90
CA ASN A 28 10.38 1.12 -0.06
C ASN A 28 9.50 1.04 -1.30
N LYS A 29 9.02 2.16 -1.77
CA LYS A 29 8.05 2.15 -2.86
C LYS A 29 8.58 1.50 -4.13
N ASP A 30 9.87 1.62 -4.39
CA ASP A 30 10.45 1.01 -5.58
C ASP A 30 10.45 -0.51 -5.49
N GLU A 31 10.58 -1.05 -4.30
CA GLU A 31 10.57 -2.48 -4.10
C GLU A 31 9.16 -3.04 -4.04
N VAL A 32 8.26 -2.29 -3.44
CA VAL A 32 6.88 -2.73 -3.25
C VAL A 32 6.19 -2.99 -4.58
N VAL A 33 6.54 -2.24 -5.62
CA VAL A 33 5.91 -2.44 -6.93
C VAL A 33 6.21 -3.82 -7.50
N ASN A 34 7.24 -4.48 -7.01
CA ASN A 34 7.59 -5.83 -7.45
C ASN A 34 7.04 -6.92 -6.55
N PHE A 35 6.34 -6.55 -5.49
CA PHE A 35 5.80 -7.51 -4.54
C PHE A 35 4.41 -7.95 -4.93
N SER A 36 4.08 -9.22 -4.62
CA SER A 36 2.68 -9.62 -4.58
C SER A 36 2.13 -9.27 -3.19
N SER A 37 0.80 -9.32 -3.06
CA SER A 37 0.21 -9.05 -1.76
C SER A 37 0.68 -10.07 -0.72
N GLN A 38 0.87 -11.31 -1.14
CA GLN A 38 1.36 -12.34 -0.22
C GLN A 38 2.80 -12.10 0.19
N HIS A 39 3.63 -11.71 -0.74
CA HIS A 39 5.03 -11.40 -0.44
C HIS A 39 5.11 -10.20 0.51
N PHE A 40 4.38 -9.16 0.21
CA PHE A 40 4.37 -7.97 1.05
C PHE A 40 3.90 -8.30 2.46
N ALA A 41 2.85 -9.12 2.55
CA ALA A 41 2.33 -9.52 3.86
C ALA A 41 3.40 -10.21 4.70
N LYS A 42 4.21 -11.04 4.06
CA LYS A 42 5.31 -11.70 4.76
C LYS A 42 6.36 -10.71 5.26
N GLU A 43 6.66 -9.72 4.43
CA GLU A 43 7.68 -8.74 4.79
C GLU A 43 7.30 -7.95 6.03
N ILE A 44 6.03 -7.69 6.22
CA ILE A 44 5.57 -6.91 7.36
C ILE A 44 4.89 -7.79 8.41
N ASN A 45 4.99 -9.10 8.26
CA ASN A 45 4.43 -10.05 9.21
C ASN A 45 2.92 -9.86 9.39
N SER A 46 2.22 -9.80 8.26
CA SER A 46 0.79 -9.58 8.24
C SER A 46 0.14 -10.58 7.29
N SER A 47 -1.08 -10.30 6.82
CA SER A 47 -1.78 -11.18 5.90
C SER A 47 -2.07 -10.48 4.59
N ALA A 48 -2.25 -11.26 3.52
CA ALA A 48 -2.61 -10.70 2.24
C ALA A 48 -3.94 -9.96 2.31
N ALA A 49 -4.87 -10.48 3.10
CA ALA A 49 -6.16 -9.82 3.27
C ALA A 49 -6.01 -8.42 3.85
N ALA A 50 -5.07 -8.25 4.77
CA ALA A 50 -4.83 -6.94 5.36
C ALA A 50 -4.31 -5.96 4.31
N ILE A 51 -3.43 -6.45 3.42
CA ILE A 51 -2.90 -5.62 2.34
C ILE A 51 -4.03 -5.17 1.42
N VAL A 52 -4.89 -6.10 1.04
CA VAL A 52 -6.01 -5.79 0.15
C VAL A 52 -6.95 -4.78 0.80
N ARG A 53 -7.26 -4.98 2.08
CA ARG A 53 -8.15 -4.05 2.77
C ARG A 53 -7.54 -2.67 2.89
N PHE A 54 -6.24 -2.61 3.14
CA PHE A 54 -5.57 -1.31 3.18
C PHE A 54 -5.69 -0.59 1.85
N SER A 55 -5.47 -1.32 0.76
CA SER A 55 -5.57 -0.72 -0.57
C SER A 55 -6.96 -0.16 -0.83
N LYS A 56 -7.98 -0.92 -0.46
CA LYS A 56 -9.36 -0.45 -0.65
C LYS A 56 -9.68 0.74 0.23
N LYS A 57 -9.11 0.78 1.42
CA LYS A 57 -9.36 1.87 2.34
C LYS A 57 -8.92 3.21 1.76
N ILE A 58 -7.84 3.23 1.02
CA ILE A 58 -7.32 4.47 0.46
C ILE A 58 -7.81 4.72 -0.96
N GLY A 59 -8.77 3.92 -1.43
CA GLY A 59 -9.46 4.19 -2.67
C GLY A 59 -9.07 3.36 -3.87
N TYR A 60 -8.34 2.28 -3.67
CA TYR A 60 -7.98 1.40 -4.77
C TYR A 60 -8.77 0.11 -4.70
N ASN A 61 -8.85 -0.60 -5.82
CA ASN A 61 -9.59 -1.86 -5.89
C ASN A 61 -8.85 -3.00 -5.21
N GLY A 62 -7.55 -2.88 -5.07
CA GLY A 62 -6.74 -3.90 -4.44
C GLY A 62 -5.28 -3.50 -4.54
N PHE A 63 -4.40 -4.39 -4.09
CA PHE A 63 -2.98 -4.08 -4.05
C PHE A 63 -2.40 -3.90 -5.46
N THR A 64 -2.83 -4.71 -6.41
CA THR A 64 -2.35 -4.58 -7.78
C THR A 64 -2.67 -3.21 -8.34
N HIS A 65 -3.90 -2.74 -8.12
CA HIS A 65 -4.30 -1.42 -8.57
C HIS A 65 -3.45 -0.34 -7.90
N LEU A 66 -3.21 -0.50 -6.61
CA LEU A 66 -2.40 0.46 -5.87
C LEU A 66 -0.99 0.56 -6.44
N LYS A 67 -0.40 -0.57 -6.80
CA LYS A 67 0.95 -0.59 -7.33
C LYS A 67 1.04 0.04 -8.71
N VAL A 68 0.08 -0.25 -9.55
CA VAL A 68 0.13 0.14 -10.96
C VAL A 68 -0.18 1.62 -11.13
N GLU A 69 -1.20 2.10 -10.44
CA GLU A 69 -1.70 3.43 -10.69
C GLU A 69 -0.67 4.52 -10.48
N PRO A 70 0.08 4.54 -9.39
CA PRO A 70 1.05 5.61 -9.20
C PRO A 70 2.21 5.52 -10.18
N CYS A 71 2.47 4.34 -10.71
CA CYS A 71 3.59 4.18 -11.64
C CYS A 71 3.20 4.51 -13.07
N SER A 72 1.96 4.22 -13.43
CA SER A 72 1.53 4.37 -14.80
C SER A 72 0.90 5.72 -15.08
N ARG A 73 0.47 6.41 -14.07
CA ARG A 73 -0.15 7.70 -14.24
C ARG A 73 0.83 8.76 -13.88
N SER A 74 1.47 9.32 -14.81
CA SER A 74 2.50 10.31 -14.53
C SER A 74 1.96 11.72 -14.49
N GLN A 75 0.73 11.91 -14.84
CA GLN A 75 0.25 13.25 -14.86
C GLN A 75 0.09 13.92 -13.62
#